data_b5f8591183431a7a924ad5de3fd276d4
#
_entry.id   b5f8591183431a7a924ad5de3fd276d4
#
_cell.length_a   1.000
_cell.length_b   1.000
_cell.length_c   1.000
_cell.angle_alpha   90.00
_cell.angle_beta   90.00
_cell.angle_gamma   90.00
#
_symmetry.space_group_name_H-M   'P 1'
#
loop_
_entity.id
_entity.type
_entity.pdbx_description
1 polymer ?
#
loop_
_entity_poly.entity_id
_entity_poly.type
_entity_poly.pdbx_seq_one_letter_code
_entity_poly.pdbx_strand_id
1 'polypeptide(L)'
;NKQVDSLKEVYSKDGYELLKEASIKMESEFEMPVIVPLTEGSWYQFVFIGDYSSRLYEVRMYDWKERMVIFRQKRWGEIDGNVISYTYVPQFSEFHMMKPVQVNKQKKKNLCGYVMLFKRTAESAVGSVTTSAPQNVVE
;
A
#
# COMPACT_ATOMS: atom_id res chain seq x y z
N ASN A 1 16.90 -2.41 -2.01
CA ASN A 1 16.78 -3.86 -1.85
C ASN A 1 16.05 -4.44 -3.05
N LYS A 2 16.32 -5.69 -3.34
CA LYS A 2 15.80 -6.32 -4.56
C LYS A 2 14.28 -6.35 -4.64
N GLN A 3 13.64 -6.60 -3.52
CA GLN A 3 12.19 -6.69 -3.48
C GLN A 3 11.55 -5.34 -3.78
N VAL A 4 12.09 -4.27 -3.22
CA VAL A 4 11.61 -2.90 -3.46
C VAL A 4 11.82 -2.54 -4.93
N ASP A 5 13.02 -2.79 -5.44
CA ASP A 5 13.35 -2.42 -6.82
C ASP A 5 12.50 -3.18 -7.83
N SER A 6 12.25 -4.45 -7.57
CA SER A 6 11.43 -5.28 -8.44
C SER A 6 9.99 -4.76 -8.49
N LEU A 7 9.43 -4.41 -7.35
CA LEU A 7 8.07 -3.89 -7.29
C LEU A 7 7.95 -2.54 -7.96
N LYS A 8 8.95 -1.67 -7.77
CA LYS A 8 8.96 -0.38 -8.45
C LYS A 8 8.93 -0.55 -9.96
N GLU A 9 9.70 -1.50 -10.47
CA GLU A 9 9.73 -1.76 -11.90
C GLU A 9 8.41 -2.27 -12.42
N VAL A 10 7.80 -3.22 -11.71
CA VAL A 10 6.51 -3.78 -12.11
C VAL A 10 5.44 -2.71 -12.18
N TYR A 11 5.31 -1.91 -11.14
CA TYR A 11 4.26 -0.89 -11.13
C TYR A 11 4.54 0.24 -12.10
N SER A 12 5.79 0.59 -12.30
CA SER A 12 6.16 1.60 -13.30
C SER A 12 5.71 1.16 -14.70
N LYS A 13 5.93 -0.11 -15.03
CA LYS A 13 5.52 -0.64 -16.34
C LYS A 13 4.00 -0.69 -16.47
N ASP A 14 3.29 -0.81 -15.37
CA ASP A 14 1.83 -0.84 -15.38
C ASP A 14 1.23 0.56 -15.37
N GLY A 15 2.04 1.60 -15.51
CA GLY A 15 1.55 2.96 -15.59
C GLY A 15 1.34 3.64 -14.26
N TYR A 16 1.97 3.15 -13.20
CA TYR A 16 1.91 3.77 -11.89
C TYR A 16 3.15 4.60 -11.63
N GLU A 17 2.96 5.70 -10.91
CA GLU A 17 4.04 6.59 -10.52
C GLU A 17 4.21 6.52 -9.00
N LEU A 18 5.45 6.39 -8.54
CA LEU A 18 5.73 6.36 -7.10
C LEU A 18 5.57 7.75 -6.52
N LEU A 19 4.66 7.89 -5.55
CA LEU A 19 4.41 9.16 -4.88
C LEU A 19 5.15 9.28 -3.56
N LYS A 20 5.26 8.17 -2.82
CA LYS A 20 5.82 8.21 -1.48
C LYS A 20 6.41 6.86 -1.14
N GLU A 21 7.51 6.87 -0.41
CA GLU A 21 8.08 5.64 0.14
C GLU A 21 8.78 5.97 1.43
N ALA A 22 8.85 5.00 2.32
CA ALA A 22 9.50 5.18 3.61
C ALA A 22 9.89 3.85 4.22
N SER A 23 11.07 3.84 4.84
CA SER A 23 11.46 2.76 5.74
C SER A 23 10.90 3.07 7.11
N ILE A 24 10.34 2.08 7.75
CA ILE A 24 9.80 2.25 9.09
C ILE A 24 10.36 1.16 10.01
N LYS A 25 10.47 1.49 11.29
CA LYS A 25 10.83 0.51 12.30
C LYS A 25 9.59 0.17 13.08
N MET A 26 9.34 -1.11 13.25
CA MET A 26 8.11 -1.59 13.86
C MET A 26 8.39 -2.48 15.04
N GLU A 27 7.47 -2.45 15.98
CA GLU A 27 7.50 -3.37 17.12
C GLU A 27 6.43 -4.44 16.88
N SER A 28 6.76 -5.69 17.20
CA SER A 28 5.84 -6.80 17.02
C SER A 28 4.50 -6.51 17.71
N GLU A 29 3.41 -6.71 16.95
CA GLU A 29 2.02 -6.57 17.41
C GLU A 29 1.53 -5.13 17.55
N PHE A 30 2.37 -4.14 17.29
CA PHE A 30 2.00 -2.72 17.41
C PHE A 30 1.84 -2.10 16.04
N GLU A 31 0.79 -1.30 15.89
CA GLU A 31 0.53 -0.58 14.64
C GLU A 31 1.56 0.53 14.42
N MET A 32 1.88 0.75 13.15
CA MET A 32 2.75 1.87 12.76
C MET A 32 1.95 2.75 11.79
N PRO A 33 1.32 3.83 12.29
CA PRO A 33 0.47 4.65 11.43
C PRO A 33 1.25 5.39 10.35
N VAL A 34 0.72 5.36 9.13
CA VAL A 34 1.26 6.12 8.00
C VAL A 34 0.11 6.92 7.42
N ILE A 35 0.21 8.24 7.47
CA ILE A 35 -0.86 9.15 7.03
C ILE A 35 -0.53 9.67 5.65
N VAL A 36 -1.49 9.56 4.72
CA VAL A 36 -1.30 10.01 3.35
C VAL A 36 -2.53 10.76 2.84
N PRO A 37 -2.33 11.85 2.07
CA PRO A 37 -3.46 12.53 1.43
C PRO A 37 -3.78 11.82 0.12
N LEU A 38 -5.05 11.50 -0.10
CA LEU A 38 -5.49 10.85 -1.33
C LEU A 38 -6.54 11.71 -2.02
N THR A 39 -6.60 11.59 -3.34
CA THR A 39 -7.52 12.36 -4.16
C THR A 39 -8.66 11.46 -4.64
N GLU A 40 -9.88 11.96 -4.51
CA GLU A 40 -11.08 11.27 -4.95
C GLU A 40 -10.96 10.76 -6.38
N GLY A 41 -11.35 9.51 -6.60
CA GLY A 41 -11.39 8.93 -7.94
C GLY A 41 -10.07 8.48 -8.52
N SER A 42 -8.97 8.81 -7.88
CA SER A 42 -7.65 8.37 -8.36
C SER A 42 -7.40 6.93 -7.97
N TRP A 43 -6.62 6.23 -8.78
CA TRP A 43 -6.27 4.83 -8.52
C TRP A 43 -4.91 4.79 -7.84
N TYR A 44 -4.88 4.26 -6.63
CA TYR A 44 -3.66 4.13 -5.86
C TYR A 44 -3.32 2.67 -5.65
N GLN A 45 -2.01 2.40 -5.62
CA GLN A 45 -1.50 1.08 -5.27
C GLN A 45 -0.65 1.26 -4.02
N PHE A 46 -1.02 0.54 -2.97
CA PHE A 46 -0.30 0.55 -1.70
C PHE A 46 0.51 -0.72 -1.59
N VAL A 47 1.72 -0.61 -1.07
CA VAL A 47 2.59 -1.76 -0.85
C VAL A 47 3.19 -1.66 0.55
N PHE A 48 3.12 -2.76 1.29
CA PHE A 48 3.81 -2.90 2.56
C PHE A 48 4.71 -4.12 2.47
N ILE A 49 5.97 -3.95 2.82
CA ILE A 49 6.95 -5.05 2.85
C ILE A 49 7.41 -5.18 4.29
N GLY A 50 7.16 -6.34 4.89
CA GLY A 50 7.54 -6.60 6.26
C GLY A 50 8.87 -7.32 6.38
N ASP A 51 9.31 -7.49 7.61
CA ASP A 51 10.55 -8.19 7.96
C ASP A 51 10.38 -9.69 7.70
N TYR A 52 11.37 -10.32 7.09
CA TYR A 52 11.31 -11.75 6.81
C TYR A 52 11.18 -12.61 8.06
N SER A 53 11.61 -12.09 9.20
CA SER A 53 11.55 -12.85 10.45
C SER A 53 10.16 -12.90 11.06
N SER A 54 9.22 -12.10 10.56
CA SER A 54 7.86 -12.11 11.07
C SER A 54 7.06 -13.24 10.43
N ARG A 55 5.99 -13.66 11.08
CA ARG A 55 5.17 -14.77 10.60
C ARG A 55 3.77 -14.35 10.18
N LEU A 56 3.36 -13.15 10.56
CA LEU A 56 2.06 -12.61 10.20
C LEU A 56 2.22 -11.15 9.87
N TYR A 57 1.59 -10.74 8.78
CA TYR A 57 1.61 -9.36 8.32
C TYR A 57 0.18 -8.92 8.08
N GLU A 58 -0.13 -7.70 8.47
CA GLU A 58 -1.47 -7.19 8.36
C GLU A 58 -1.43 -5.71 8.03
N VAL A 59 -2.35 -5.25 7.18
CA VAL A 59 -2.51 -3.83 6.90
C VAL A 59 -3.98 -3.50 7.06
N ARG A 60 -4.25 -2.50 7.88
CA ARG A 60 -5.56 -1.90 8.03
C ARG A 60 -5.48 -0.48 7.53
N MET A 61 -6.47 -0.03 6.79
CA MET A 61 -6.48 1.34 6.34
C MET A 61 -7.83 1.98 6.66
N TYR A 62 -7.77 3.23 7.09
CA TYR A 62 -8.94 3.98 7.54
C TYR A 62 -9.06 5.29 6.78
N ASP A 63 -10.31 5.72 6.55
CA ASP A 63 -10.55 7.04 6.00
C ASP A 63 -10.49 8.08 7.14
N TRP A 64 -10.71 9.34 6.81
CA TRP A 64 -10.60 10.40 7.82
C TRP A 64 -11.71 10.35 8.87
N LYS A 65 -12.80 9.65 8.57
CA LYS A 65 -13.87 9.42 9.55
C LYS A 65 -13.63 8.16 10.38
N GLU A 66 -12.42 7.61 10.28
CA GLU A 66 -11.99 6.44 11.04
C GLU A 66 -12.76 5.16 10.70
N ARG A 67 -13.30 5.09 9.47
CA ARG A 67 -13.93 3.86 9.00
C ARG A 67 -12.87 3.00 8.32
N MET A 68 -12.87 1.71 8.63
CA MET A 68 -11.93 0.79 7.99
C MET A 68 -12.34 0.57 6.55
N VAL A 69 -11.48 0.94 5.61
CA VAL A 69 -11.76 0.80 4.18
C VAL A 69 -10.96 -0.33 3.54
N ILE A 70 -9.89 -0.78 4.19
CA ILE A 70 -9.06 -1.89 3.69
C ILE A 70 -8.61 -2.74 4.88
N PHE A 71 -8.64 -4.04 4.69
CA PHE A 71 -8.03 -5.00 5.60
C PHE A 71 -7.39 -6.10 4.75
N ARG A 72 -6.09 -6.32 4.93
CA ARG A 72 -5.35 -7.38 4.25
C ARG A 72 -4.44 -8.07 5.24
N GLN A 73 -4.30 -9.37 5.10
CA GLN A 73 -3.49 -10.18 6.00
C GLN A 73 -2.78 -11.25 5.20
N LYS A 74 -1.52 -11.50 5.54
CA LYS A 74 -0.73 -12.58 4.96
C LYS A 74 0.09 -13.26 6.02
N ARG A 75 0.36 -14.55 5.81
CA ARG A 75 1.19 -15.34 6.72
C ARG A 75 2.48 -15.75 6.04
N TRP A 76 3.51 -15.89 6.83
CA TRP A 76 4.78 -16.45 6.38
C TRP A 76 4.48 -17.84 5.78
N GLY A 77 5.00 -18.10 4.62
CA GLY A 77 4.73 -19.35 3.91
C GLY A 77 3.83 -19.18 2.69
N GLU A 78 3.08 -18.10 2.61
CA GLU A 78 2.37 -17.76 1.39
C GLU A 78 3.34 -17.16 0.39
N ILE A 79 2.98 -17.17 -0.89
CA ILE A 79 3.83 -16.58 -1.91
C ILE A 79 3.99 -15.10 -1.61
N ASP A 80 5.24 -14.64 -1.54
CA ASP A 80 5.57 -13.27 -1.16
C ASP A 80 4.88 -12.88 0.14
N GLY A 81 4.91 -13.78 1.13
CA GLY A 81 4.16 -13.63 2.35
C GLY A 81 4.47 -12.37 3.15
N ASN A 82 5.67 -11.79 2.97
CA ASN A 82 6.02 -10.55 3.65
C ASN A 82 5.60 -9.30 2.86
N VAL A 83 4.90 -9.46 1.74
CA VAL A 83 4.46 -8.32 0.91
C VAL A 83 2.95 -8.29 0.86
N ILE A 84 2.38 -7.15 1.22
CA ILE A 84 0.95 -6.89 1.07
C ILE A 84 0.79 -5.74 0.10
N SER A 85 0.01 -5.97 -0.96
CA SER A 85 -0.20 -4.98 -2.00
C SER A 85 -1.68 -4.94 -2.36
N TYR A 86 -2.23 -3.74 -2.50
CA TYR A 86 -3.64 -3.60 -2.83
C TYR A 86 -3.91 -2.29 -3.56
N THR A 87 -4.99 -2.28 -4.33
CA THR A 87 -5.46 -1.10 -5.04
C THR A 87 -6.59 -0.45 -4.25
N TYR A 88 -6.60 0.88 -4.23
CA TYR A 88 -7.65 1.61 -3.54
C TYR A 88 -8.02 2.87 -4.30
N VAL A 89 -9.33 3.12 -4.46
CA VAL A 89 -9.86 4.33 -5.10
C VAL A 89 -10.70 5.05 -4.06
N PRO A 90 -10.25 6.21 -3.56
CA PRO A 90 -11.01 6.90 -2.52
C PRO A 90 -12.29 7.54 -3.05
N GLN A 91 -13.31 7.59 -2.20
CA GLN A 91 -14.56 8.24 -2.54
C GLN A 91 -14.53 9.74 -2.25
N PHE A 92 -13.59 10.17 -1.43
CA PHE A 92 -13.44 11.57 -1.06
C PHE A 92 -11.97 11.93 -1.00
N SER A 93 -11.66 13.19 -1.36
CA SER A 93 -10.30 13.72 -1.23
C SER A 93 -10.08 14.07 0.23
N GLU A 94 -9.26 13.29 0.91
CA GLU A 94 -9.02 13.45 2.34
C GLU A 94 -7.79 12.67 2.74
N PHE A 95 -7.31 12.90 3.97
CA PHE A 95 -6.23 12.08 4.52
C PHE A 95 -6.75 10.69 4.84
N HIS A 96 -5.91 9.71 4.62
CA HIS A 96 -6.17 8.33 4.99
C HIS A 96 -5.05 7.85 5.89
N MET A 97 -5.32 6.85 6.70
CA MET A 97 -4.32 6.30 7.60
C MET A 97 -4.14 4.82 7.34
N MET A 98 -2.94 4.44 6.94
CA MET A 98 -2.56 3.06 6.73
C MET A 98 -1.83 2.59 7.97
N LYS A 99 -2.26 1.46 8.53
CA LYS A 99 -1.70 0.94 9.78
C LYS A 99 -1.18 -0.49 9.57
N PRO A 100 0.07 -0.65 9.16
CA PRO A 100 0.64 -1.99 9.09
C PRO A 100 0.98 -2.53 10.47
N VAL A 101 0.90 -3.86 10.59
CA VAL A 101 1.23 -4.60 11.80
C VAL A 101 1.98 -5.85 11.39
N GLN A 102 3.00 -6.21 12.16
CA GLN A 102 3.68 -7.48 12.01
C GLN A 102 3.66 -8.22 13.33
N VAL A 103 3.54 -9.54 13.25
CA VAL A 103 3.66 -10.37 14.43
C VAL A 103 4.92 -11.20 14.30
N ASN A 104 5.84 -11.01 15.22
CA ASN A 104 7.13 -11.69 15.25
C ASN A 104 7.16 -12.67 16.42
N LYS A 105 7.56 -13.91 16.15
CA LYS A 105 7.58 -14.95 17.17
C LYS A 105 8.44 -14.58 18.36
N GLN A 106 9.54 -13.85 18.12
CA GLN A 106 10.45 -13.43 19.17
C GLN A 106 10.08 -12.08 19.78
N LYS A 107 8.97 -11.50 19.34
CA LYS A 107 8.44 -10.22 19.82
C LYS A 107 9.48 -9.09 19.73
N LYS A 108 10.18 -9.05 18.61
CA LYS A 108 11.21 -8.02 18.39
C LYS A 108 10.62 -6.62 18.36
N LYS A 109 11.42 -5.64 18.73
CA LYS A 109 11.01 -4.24 18.79
C LYS A 109 11.56 -3.38 17.66
N ASN A 110 12.37 -3.95 16.78
CA ASN A 110 13.00 -3.21 15.69
C ASN A 110 12.87 -3.95 14.37
N LEU A 111 11.66 -4.36 14.06
CA LEU A 111 11.40 -5.04 12.80
C LEU A 111 11.46 -4.05 11.65
N CYS A 112 11.97 -4.51 10.50
CA CYS A 112 12.00 -3.70 9.30
C CYS A 112 10.62 -3.65 8.66
N GLY A 113 10.24 -2.48 8.18
CA GLY A 113 9.06 -2.31 7.37
C GLY A 113 9.35 -1.30 6.28
N TYR A 114 8.72 -1.48 5.14
CA TYR A 114 8.86 -0.54 4.04
C TYR A 114 7.50 -0.32 3.40
N VAL A 115 7.15 0.94 3.15
CA VAL A 115 5.86 1.26 2.54
C VAL A 115 6.09 2.05 1.26
N MET A 116 5.24 1.79 0.27
CA MET A 116 5.24 2.54 -0.98
C MET A 116 3.82 2.89 -1.35
N LEU A 117 3.64 4.06 -1.93
CA LEU A 117 2.36 4.51 -2.44
C LEU A 117 2.56 4.95 -3.89
N PHE A 118 1.81 4.32 -4.79
CA PHE A 118 1.84 4.63 -6.21
C PHE A 118 0.50 5.19 -6.63
N LYS A 119 0.50 5.97 -7.70
CA LYS A 119 -0.72 6.49 -8.30
C LYS A 119 -0.69 6.20 -9.79
N ARG A 120 -1.82 5.74 -10.31
CA ARG A 120 -1.93 5.47 -11.74
C ARG A 120 -1.95 6.79 -12.49
N THR A 121 -1.17 6.87 -13.57
CA THR A 121 -1.08 8.08 -14.36
C THR A 121 -2.25 8.18 -15.33
N ALA A 122 -2.52 9.41 -15.79
CA ALA A 122 -3.57 9.64 -16.78
C ALA A 122 -3.29 8.88 -18.07
N GLU A 123 -2.03 8.77 -18.44
CA GLU A 123 -1.65 8.05 -19.65
C GLU A 123 -2.04 6.59 -19.61
N SER A 124 -1.82 5.97 -18.47
CA SER A 124 -2.18 4.59 -18.30
C SER A 124 -3.69 4.41 -18.38
N ALA A 125 -4.45 5.33 -17.83
CA ALA A 125 -5.90 5.29 -17.90
C ALA A 125 -6.39 5.46 -19.33
N VAL A 126 -5.79 6.37 -20.07
CA VAL A 126 -6.15 6.62 -21.46
C VAL A 126 -5.79 5.43 -22.35
N GLY A 127 -4.66 4.85 -22.09
CA GLY A 127 -4.22 3.71 -22.88
C GLY A 127 -5.19 2.56 -22.84
N SER A 128 -6.00 2.51 -21.84
CA SER A 128 -6.98 1.47 -21.75
C SER A 128 -8.25 1.79 -22.48
N VAL A 129 -8.49 3.10 -22.88
CA VAL A 129 -9.69 3.40 -23.44
C VAL A 129 -9.97 4.51 -24.09
N THR A 130 -10.23 5.06 -24.20
CA THR A 130 -10.50 6.14 -24.50
C THR A 130 -11.54 6.69 -23.94
N THR A 131 -12.08 6.79 -23.52
CA THR A 131 -12.53 7.34 -22.81
C THR A 131 -13.05 7.49 -22.05
N SER A 132 -13.55 7.71 -21.95
CA SER A 132 -13.91 8.10 -20.89
C SER A 132 -14.17 8.08 -20.00
N ALA A 133 -14.34 8.22 -20.02
CA ALA A 133 -14.47 8.42 -18.95
C ALA A 133 -14.75 8.40 -18.26
N PRO A 134 -15.00 8.37 -18.24
CA PRO A 134 -15.05 8.65 -17.25
C PRO A 134 -15.06 8.58 -16.56
N GLN A 135 -15.04 8.31 -16.80
CA GLN A 135 -14.81 8.29 -16.00
C GLN A 135 -14.67 8.39 -15.24
N ASN A 136 -14.79 8.36 -15.79
CA ASN A 136 -14.43 8.49 -14.91
C ASN A 136 -14.09 8.65 -14.52
N VAL A 137 -14.12 8.78 -15.02
CA VAL A 137 -13.58 9.05 -14.48
C VAL A 137 -13.11 9.51 -14.17
N VAL A 138 -12.97 9.71 -14.52
CA VAL A 138 -12.42 10.27 -13.92
C VAL A 138 -11.86 10.86 -13.44
N GLU A 139 -11.47 11.31 -13.53
CA GLU A 139 -10.87 11.99 -12.93
C GLU A 139 -10.37 12.25 -12.41
#